data_33cdddbd1a5e5389245f17be1e299f83
#
_entry.id   33cdddbd1a5e5389245f17be1e299f83
#
_cell.length_a   1.000
_cell.length_b   1.000
_cell.length_c   1.000
_cell.angle_alpha   90.00
_cell.angle_beta   90.00
_cell.angle_gamma   90.00
#
_symmetry.space_group_name_H-M   'P 1'
#
loop_
_entity.id
_entity.type
_entity.pdbx_description
1 polymer ?
#
loop_
_entity_poly.entity_id
_entity_poly.type
_entity_poly.pdbx_seq_one_letter_code
_entity_poly.pdbx_strand_id
1 'polypeptide(L)'
;MTTDPPVIAVVNQKGGVGKTTTAINLGAALAEIGHSVLLIDLDPQANSTSGLGLDPARARINVYHLLTGEASIPQASVPTSVPGMQLVPSHIDLAGGEIELATMKERETRLRNALASVPEGVGCVIIDCPPSLGLLTLNALTAATSMLIPTQCEFFALEGLRHLLYTHQLVRSRLNPKLGIAGIVMTQFDARTTLSWDVLREVRRSHPAHVLETLIPRNVRISEAPSHGQSVIQYDPTCRGAAAYRALAKELLEQ
;
A
#
# COMPACT_ATOMS: atom_id res chain seq x y z
N MET A 1 -2.10 -25.15 11.75
CA MET A 1 -2.66 -24.63 10.50
C MET A 1 -2.08 -23.24 10.32
N THR A 2 -1.07 -23.07 9.48
CA THR A 2 -0.53 -21.76 9.13
C THR A 2 -1.59 -21.09 8.24
N THR A 3 -2.28 -20.08 8.75
CA THR A 3 -3.13 -19.24 7.93
C THR A 3 -2.24 -18.37 7.07
N ASP A 4 -2.53 -18.26 5.77
CA ASP A 4 -1.82 -17.34 4.89
C ASP A 4 -1.83 -15.92 5.50
N PRO A 5 -0.72 -15.17 5.39
CA PRO A 5 -0.67 -13.82 5.95
C PRO A 5 -1.70 -12.90 5.27
N PRO A 6 -2.31 -11.97 5.99
CA PRO A 6 -3.15 -10.94 5.37
C PRO A 6 -2.34 -10.13 4.35
N VAL A 7 -2.97 -9.87 3.20
CA VAL A 7 -2.39 -9.11 2.09
C VAL A 7 -3.20 -7.84 1.91
N ILE A 8 -2.61 -6.68 2.20
CA ILE A 8 -3.26 -5.37 2.14
C ILE A 8 -2.76 -4.60 0.92
N ALA A 9 -3.64 -4.34 -0.06
CA ALA A 9 -3.32 -3.44 -1.17
C ALA A 9 -3.63 -1.99 -0.79
N VAL A 10 -2.62 -1.12 -0.82
CA VAL A 10 -2.77 0.32 -0.58
C VAL A 10 -3.07 0.99 -1.92
N VAL A 11 -4.30 1.41 -2.15
CA VAL A 11 -4.79 1.76 -3.49
C VAL A 11 -5.60 3.06 -3.51
N ASN A 12 -5.34 3.91 -4.50
CA ASN A 12 -6.18 5.04 -4.91
C ASN A 12 -5.74 5.50 -6.30
N GLN A 13 -6.68 5.88 -7.16
CA GLN A 13 -6.41 6.40 -8.52
C GLN A 13 -5.68 7.74 -8.51
N LYS A 14 -5.91 8.56 -7.49
CA LYS A 14 -5.35 9.90 -7.41
C LYS A 14 -3.88 9.84 -6.99
N GLY A 15 -3.02 10.56 -7.70
CA GLY A 15 -1.64 10.82 -7.28
C GLY A 15 -1.58 11.71 -6.04
N GLY A 16 -0.55 11.55 -5.22
CA GLY A 16 -0.30 12.44 -4.09
C GLY A 16 -1.18 12.26 -2.85
N VAL A 17 -2.11 11.28 -2.82
CA VAL A 17 -2.97 11.03 -1.65
C VAL A 17 -2.27 10.31 -0.49
N GLY A 18 -0.99 9.97 -0.63
CA GLY A 18 -0.20 9.32 0.40
C GLY A 18 -0.26 7.79 0.39
N LYS A 19 -0.46 7.13 -0.77
CA LYS A 19 -0.40 5.66 -0.90
C LYS A 19 0.94 5.12 -0.41
N THR A 20 2.01 5.47 -1.08
CA THR A 20 3.39 5.08 -0.73
C THR A 20 3.74 5.43 0.71
N THR A 21 3.41 6.65 1.12
CA THR A 21 3.62 7.11 2.50
C THR A 21 2.89 6.21 3.50
N THR A 22 1.64 5.82 3.19
CA THR A 22 0.85 4.93 4.05
C THR A 22 1.43 3.51 4.04
N ALA A 23 1.82 2.98 2.88
CA ALA A 23 2.40 1.65 2.77
C ALA A 23 3.70 1.51 3.60
N ILE A 24 4.63 2.47 3.47
CA ILE A 24 5.88 2.50 4.23
C ILE A 24 5.61 2.60 5.74
N ASN A 25 4.79 3.57 6.15
CA ASN A 25 4.65 3.89 7.58
C ASN A 25 3.71 2.92 8.31
N LEU A 26 2.70 2.37 7.64
CA LEU A 26 1.92 1.26 8.17
C LEU A 26 2.80 0.01 8.35
N GLY A 27 3.62 -0.32 7.35
CA GLY A 27 4.57 -1.42 7.45
C GLY A 27 5.54 -1.25 8.62
N ALA A 28 6.11 -0.05 8.78
CA ALA A 28 6.99 0.26 9.90
C ALA A 28 6.28 0.20 11.26
N ALA A 29 5.02 0.65 11.35
CA ALA A 29 4.23 0.58 12.59
C ALA A 29 3.89 -0.86 12.98
N LEU A 30 3.53 -1.70 12.01
CA LEU A 30 3.30 -3.13 12.24
C LEU A 30 4.57 -3.85 12.67
N ALA A 31 5.71 -3.54 12.04
CA ALA A 31 7.01 -4.11 12.40
C ALA A 31 7.45 -3.68 13.81
N GLU A 32 7.21 -2.42 14.22
CA GLU A 32 7.51 -1.92 15.57
C GLU A 32 6.80 -2.71 16.68
N ILE A 33 5.60 -3.21 16.42
CA ILE A 33 4.83 -4.03 17.38
C ILE A 33 5.05 -5.54 17.21
N GLY A 34 6.06 -5.93 16.43
CA GLY A 34 6.55 -7.32 16.35
C GLY A 34 6.02 -8.15 15.19
N HIS A 35 5.27 -7.59 14.25
CA HIS A 35 4.89 -8.31 13.03
C HIS A 35 6.06 -8.36 12.04
N SER A 36 6.25 -9.52 11.38
CA SER A 36 7.13 -9.61 10.22
C SER A 36 6.38 -9.09 9.00
N VAL A 37 6.89 -8.04 8.36
CA VAL A 37 6.20 -7.35 7.26
C VAL A 37 6.97 -7.52 5.96
N LEU A 38 6.26 -7.87 4.89
CA LEU A 38 6.73 -7.80 3.52
C LEU A 38 6.03 -6.65 2.79
N LEU A 39 6.77 -5.61 2.42
CA LEU A 39 6.28 -4.56 1.53
C LEU A 39 6.62 -4.92 0.09
N ILE A 40 5.66 -4.80 -0.83
CA ILE A 40 5.87 -4.95 -2.27
C ILE A 40 5.62 -3.61 -2.93
N ASP A 41 6.65 -3.04 -3.54
CA ASP A 41 6.54 -1.80 -4.32
C ASP A 41 6.11 -2.17 -5.75
N LEU A 42 4.85 -1.89 -6.08
CA LEU A 42 4.25 -2.21 -7.38
C LEU A 42 4.11 -0.97 -8.28
N ASP A 43 4.67 0.17 -7.86
CA ASP A 43 4.68 1.39 -8.66
C ASP A 43 5.98 1.47 -9.48
N PRO A 44 5.94 1.60 -10.82
CA PRO A 44 7.13 1.82 -11.65
C PRO A 44 7.98 3.05 -11.24
N GLN A 45 7.40 4.00 -10.50
CA GLN A 45 8.14 5.14 -9.95
C GLN A 45 9.06 4.76 -8.79
N ALA A 46 8.94 3.54 -8.22
CA ALA A 46 9.77 2.99 -7.16
C ALA A 46 9.89 3.90 -5.91
N ASN A 47 8.80 4.57 -5.55
CA ASN A 47 8.81 5.53 -4.45
C ASN A 47 8.88 4.85 -3.07
N SER A 48 8.32 3.66 -2.89
CA SER A 48 8.52 2.87 -1.66
C SER A 48 9.96 2.39 -1.55
N THR A 49 10.56 2.01 -2.66
CA THR A 49 11.96 1.56 -2.74
C THR A 49 12.93 2.68 -2.33
N SER A 50 12.84 3.83 -2.99
CA SER A 50 13.70 4.99 -2.69
C SER A 50 13.39 5.59 -1.33
N GLY A 51 12.12 5.64 -0.92
CA GLY A 51 11.67 6.15 0.38
C GLY A 51 12.17 5.34 1.59
N LEU A 52 12.58 4.08 1.38
CA LEU A 52 13.26 3.24 2.37
C LEU A 52 14.79 3.20 2.20
N GLY A 53 15.36 4.12 1.41
CA GLY A 53 16.79 4.29 1.26
C GLY A 53 17.47 3.29 0.31
N LEU A 54 16.68 2.55 -0.47
CA LEU A 54 17.21 1.64 -1.48
C LEU A 54 17.29 2.33 -2.84
N ASP A 55 18.36 2.04 -3.59
CA ASP A 55 18.54 2.56 -4.95
C ASP A 55 17.81 1.63 -5.94
N PRO A 56 16.71 2.08 -6.58
CA PRO A 56 15.98 1.25 -7.54
C PRO A 56 16.86 0.74 -8.68
N ALA A 57 17.84 1.51 -9.14
CA ALA A 57 18.74 1.13 -10.23
C ALA A 57 19.66 -0.04 -9.86
N ARG A 58 19.82 -0.34 -8.58
CA ARG A 58 20.60 -1.49 -8.07
C ARG A 58 19.76 -2.74 -7.80
N ALA A 59 18.45 -2.66 -7.93
CA ALA A 59 17.52 -3.78 -7.72
C ALA A 59 17.56 -4.75 -8.90
N ARG A 60 18.57 -5.64 -8.92
CA ARG A 60 18.77 -6.63 -10.01
C ARG A 60 17.61 -7.59 -10.13
N ILE A 61 17.02 -8.01 -9.01
CA ILE A 61 15.79 -8.80 -8.96
C ILE A 61 14.77 -7.91 -8.27
N ASN A 62 13.61 -7.72 -8.87
CA ASN A 62 12.59 -6.78 -8.43
C ASN A 62 11.18 -7.31 -8.77
N VAL A 63 10.15 -6.54 -8.51
CA VAL A 63 8.75 -6.96 -8.68
C VAL A 63 8.42 -7.34 -10.14
N TYR A 64 9.10 -6.79 -11.15
CA TYR A 64 8.92 -7.20 -12.54
C TYR A 64 9.22 -8.70 -12.71
N HIS A 65 10.34 -9.20 -12.16
CA HIS A 65 10.73 -10.62 -12.22
C HIS A 65 9.76 -11.53 -11.48
N LEU A 66 9.08 -11.02 -10.42
CA LEU A 66 7.99 -11.78 -9.79
C LEU A 66 6.79 -11.94 -10.72
N LEU A 67 6.41 -10.85 -11.40
CA LEU A 67 5.24 -10.83 -12.29
C LEU A 67 5.47 -11.65 -13.55
N THR A 68 6.70 -11.68 -14.07
CA THR A 68 7.06 -12.53 -15.21
C THR A 68 7.24 -14.01 -14.81
N GLY A 69 7.44 -14.28 -13.52
CA GLY A 69 7.67 -15.65 -13.01
C GLY A 69 9.14 -16.07 -13.06
N GLU A 70 10.05 -15.12 -13.25
CA GLU A 70 11.51 -15.33 -13.29
C GLU A 70 12.14 -15.39 -11.90
N ALA A 71 11.45 -14.90 -10.87
CA ALA A 71 11.92 -14.92 -9.49
C ALA A 71 10.79 -15.25 -8.51
N SER A 72 11.17 -15.78 -7.35
CA SER A 72 10.30 -15.97 -6.18
C SER A 72 10.42 -14.80 -5.19
N ILE A 73 9.47 -14.69 -4.25
CA ILE A 73 9.51 -13.68 -3.18
C ILE A 73 10.85 -13.70 -2.41
N PRO A 74 11.37 -14.86 -1.94
CA PRO A 74 12.66 -14.88 -1.25
C PRO A 74 13.85 -14.37 -2.07
N GLN A 75 13.81 -14.57 -3.39
CA GLN A 75 14.88 -14.08 -4.29
C GLN A 75 14.80 -12.58 -4.55
N ALA A 76 13.58 -12.02 -4.55
CA ALA A 76 13.34 -10.61 -4.82
C ALA A 76 13.34 -9.73 -3.55
N SER A 77 13.15 -10.33 -2.37
CA SER A 77 13.08 -9.59 -1.12
C SER A 77 14.45 -9.14 -0.63
N VAL A 78 14.53 -7.89 -0.19
CA VAL A 78 15.71 -7.31 0.42
C VAL A 78 15.37 -6.74 1.80
N PRO A 79 16.30 -6.75 2.76
CA PRO A 79 16.10 -6.12 4.06
C PRO A 79 15.98 -4.61 3.91
N THR A 80 15.20 -3.98 4.80
CA THR A 80 15.09 -2.52 4.90
C THR A 80 15.80 -2.01 6.17
N SER A 81 15.86 -0.68 6.33
CA SER A 81 16.32 -0.06 7.58
C SER A 81 15.36 -0.27 8.75
N VAL A 82 14.11 -0.70 8.49
CA VAL A 82 13.11 -0.99 9.52
C VAL A 82 13.27 -2.44 9.98
N PRO A 83 13.64 -2.71 11.26
CA PRO A 83 13.70 -4.08 11.76
C PRO A 83 12.37 -4.81 11.62
N GLY A 84 12.41 -6.05 11.14
CA GLY A 84 11.20 -6.86 10.92
C GLY A 84 10.45 -6.57 9.61
N MET A 85 10.97 -5.66 8.76
CA MET A 85 10.37 -5.31 7.48
C MET A 85 11.31 -5.61 6.31
N GLN A 86 10.83 -6.37 5.33
CA GLN A 86 11.48 -6.61 4.05
C GLN A 86 10.74 -5.90 2.93
N LEU A 87 11.45 -5.63 1.83
CA LEU A 87 10.90 -5.01 0.62
C LEU A 87 11.18 -5.86 -0.61
N VAL A 88 10.17 -6.06 -1.44
CA VAL A 88 10.36 -6.38 -2.86
C VAL A 88 10.42 -5.04 -3.59
N PRO A 89 11.60 -4.65 -4.12
CA PRO A 89 11.76 -3.34 -4.73
C PRO A 89 11.09 -3.27 -6.10
N SER A 90 10.75 -2.06 -6.53
CA SER A 90 10.35 -1.74 -7.90
C SER A 90 11.53 -1.23 -8.74
N HIS A 91 11.31 -1.18 -10.06
CA HIS A 91 12.23 -0.61 -11.03
C HIS A 91 11.45 0.04 -12.18
N ILE A 92 12.04 1.03 -12.85
CA ILE A 92 11.40 1.72 -13.98
C ILE A 92 11.02 0.78 -15.13
N ASP A 93 11.73 -0.33 -15.29
CA ASP A 93 11.43 -1.36 -16.31
C ASP A 93 10.03 -1.96 -16.13
N LEU A 94 9.44 -1.87 -14.94
CA LEU A 94 8.07 -2.30 -14.69
C LEU A 94 7.05 -1.56 -15.57
N ALA A 95 7.34 -0.31 -15.97
CA ALA A 95 6.48 0.43 -16.92
C ALA A 95 6.44 -0.24 -18.30
N GLY A 96 7.58 -0.70 -18.80
CA GLY A 96 7.66 -1.52 -20.01
C GLY A 96 7.07 -2.91 -19.80
N GLY A 97 7.33 -3.50 -18.64
CA GLY A 97 6.80 -4.80 -18.23
C GLY A 97 5.26 -4.86 -18.20
N GLU A 98 4.56 -3.77 -17.94
CA GLU A 98 3.09 -3.73 -17.99
C GLU A 98 2.57 -4.03 -19.39
N ILE A 99 3.28 -3.61 -20.44
CA ILE A 99 2.93 -3.90 -21.85
C ILE A 99 3.15 -5.39 -22.12
N GLU A 100 4.25 -5.96 -21.66
CA GLU A 100 4.56 -7.37 -21.79
C GLU A 100 3.54 -8.25 -21.04
N LEU A 101 3.26 -7.93 -19.78
CA LEU A 101 2.27 -8.59 -18.95
C LEU A 101 0.89 -8.61 -19.63
N ALA A 102 0.52 -7.58 -20.38
CA ALA A 102 -0.77 -7.52 -21.07
C ALA A 102 -0.95 -8.65 -22.12
N THR A 103 0.14 -9.22 -22.62
CA THR A 103 0.13 -10.32 -23.60
C THR A 103 0.21 -11.70 -22.94
N MET A 104 0.54 -11.76 -21.64
CA MET A 104 0.73 -13.02 -20.93
C MET A 104 -0.60 -13.69 -20.56
N LYS A 105 -0.58 -15.02 -20.48
CA LYS A 105 -1.70 -15.77 -19.89
C LYS A 105 -1.80 -15.48 -18.40
N GLU A 106 -3.03 -15.50 -17.89
CA GLU A 106 -3.31 -15.26 -16.45
C GLU A 106 -2.72 -13.95 -15.93
N ARG A 107 -2.64 -12.95 -16.78
CA ARG A 107 -1.98 -11.66 -16.53
C ARG A 107 -2.50 -10.94 -15.29
N GLU A 108 -3.75 -11.13 -14.89
CA GLU A 108 -4.37 -10.51 -13.72
C GLU A 108 -4.04 -11.26 -12.41
N THR A 109 -3.46 -12.45 -12.46
CA THR A 109 -3.21 -13.31 -11.29
C THR A 109 -1.73 -13.55 -11.01
N ARG A 110 -0.84 -12.91 -11.76
CA ARG A 110 0.62 -13.12 -11.67
C ARG A 110 1.16 -12.86 -10.27
N LEU A 111 0.77 -11.74 -9.65
CA LEU A 111 1.19 -11.42 -8.29
C LEU A 111 0.60 -12.41 -7.27
N ARG A 112 -0.66 -12.81 -7.40
CA ARG A 112 -1.26 -13.84 -6.53
C ARG A 112 -0.48 -15.15 -6.61
N ASN A 113 -0.07 -15.56 -7.80
CA ASN A 113 0.72 -16.77 -7.98
C ASN A 113 2.12 -16.63 -7.35
N ALA A 114 2.76 -15.46 -7.47
CA ALA A 114 4.05 -15.19 -6.84
C ALA A 114 3.98 -15.22 -5.32
N LEU A 115 2.86 -14.74 -4.71
CA LEU A 115 2.65 -14.75 -3.26
C LEU A 115 2.58 -16.15 -2.65
N ALA A 116 2.35 -17.20 -3.44
CA ALA A 116 2.47 -18.57 -2.97
C ALA A 116 3.89 -18.94 -2.49
N SER A 117 4.89 -18.14 -2.83
CA SER A 117 6.28 -18.30 -2.38
C SER A 117 6.65 -17.41 -1.17
N VAL A 118 5.69 -16.75 -0.54
CA VAL A 118 5.92 -15.96 0.69
C VAL A 118 6.44 -16.89 1.78
N PRO A 119 7.58 -16.55 2.43
CA PRO A 119 8.16 -17.39 3.48
C PRO A 119 7.21 -17.56 4.68
N GLU A 120 7.28 -18.73 5.31
CA GLU A 120 6.63 -18.93 6.61
C GLU A 120 7.14 -17.92 7.63
N GLY A 121 6.22 -17.41 8.47
CA GLY A 121 6.54 -16.42 9.50
C GLY A 121 6.39 -14.95 9.05
N VAL A 122 6.11 -14.68 7.77
CA VAL A 122 5.63 -13.34 7.36
C VAL A 122 4.24 -13.13 7.98
N GLY A 123 4.10 -12.08 8.78
CA GLY A 123 2.85 -11.77 9.49
C GLY A 123 1.88 -10.91 8.69
N CYS A 124 2.39 -10.12 7.72
CA CYS A 124 1.56 -9.27 6.87
C CYS A 124 2.29 -8.93 5.56
N VAL A 125 1.56 -8.89 4.45
CA VAL A 125 2.04 -8.37 3.17
C VAL A 125 1.32 -7.06 2.86
N ILE A 126 2.08 -6.01 2.52
CA ILE A 126 1.55 -4.72 2.07
C ILE A 126 1.96 -4.51 0.62
N ILE A 127 1.04 -4.10 -0.24
CA ILE A 127 1.32 -3.80 -1.65
C ILE A 127 1.08 -2.31 -1.88
N ASP A 128 2.15 -1.56 -2.22
CA ASP A 128 2.03 -0.17 -2.65
C ASP A 128 1.68 -0.12 -4.14
N CYS A 129 0.52 0.42 -4.47
CA CYS A 129 -0.03 0.42 -5.83
C CYS A 129 0.25 1.75 -6.56
N PRO A 130 0.45 1.71 -7.91
CA PRO A 130 0.55 2.92 -8.72
C PRO A 130 -0.75 3.74 -8.72
N PRO A 131 -0.70 5.02 -9.14
CA PRO A 131 -1.86 5.91 -9.20
C PRO A 131 -2.73 5.66 -10.45
N SER A 132 -2.91 4.40 -10.84
CA SER A 132 -3.72 4.00 -12.00
C SER A 132 -4.53 2.76 -11.66
N LEU A 133 -5.63 2.53 -12.35
CA LEU A 133 -6.37 1.25 -12.29
C LEU A 133 -5.98 0.34 -13.47
N GLY A 134 -4.69 0.29 -13.80
CA GLY A 134 -4.11 -0.59 -14.81
C GLY A 134 -3.94 -2.03 -14.36
N LEU A 135 -3.20 -2.79 -15.15
CA LEU A 135 -2.97 -4.22 -14.92
C LEU A 135 -2.21 -4.48 -13.62
N LEU A 136 -1.29 -3.59 -13.23
CA LEU A 136 -0.56 -3.71 -11.96
C LEU A 136 -1.51 -3.62 -10.76
N THR A 137 -2.39 -2.61 -10.74
CA THR A 137 -3.40 -2.49 -9.67
C THR A 137 -4.39 -3.65 -9.67
N LEU A 138 -4.78 -4.17 -10.84
CA LEU A 138 -5.60 -5.38 -10.92
C LEU A 138 -4.88 -6.60 -10.31
N ASN A 139 -3.57 -6.75 -10.54
CA ASN A 139 -2.76 -7.79 -9.90
C ASN A 139 -2.75 -7.63 -8.38
N ALA A 140 -2.55 -6.42 -7.87
CA ALA A 140 -2.60 -6.15 -6.43
C ALA A 140 -3.95 -6.55 -5.83
N LEU A 141 -5.06 -6.08 -6.41
CA LEU A 141 -6.41 -6.36 -5.91
C LEU A 141 -6.80 -7.85 -6.05
N THR A 142 -6.29 -8.53 -7.07
CA THR A 142 -6.51 -9.96 -7.28
C THR A 142 -5.76 -10.81 -6.24
N ALA A 143 -4.61 -10.33 -5.79
CA ALA A 143 -3.77 -11.00 -4.80
C ALA A 143 -4.14 -10.64 -3.34
N ALA A 144 -4.75 -9.48 -3.12
CA ALA A 144 -5.02 -8.95 -1.78
C ALA A 144 -6.17 -9.67 -1.07
N THR A 145 -6.09 -9.76 0.27
CA THR A 145 -7.22 -10.10 1.13
C THR A 145 -8.13 -8.90 1.37
N SER A 146 -7.53 -7.69 1.41
CA SER A 146 -8.27 -6.44 1.59
C SER A 146 -7.55 -5.26 0.95
N MET A 147 -8.28 -4.17 0.72
CA MET A 147 -7.71 -2.91 0.25
C MET A 147 -7.84 -1.82 1.32
N LEU A 148 -6.77 -1.06 1.51
CA LEU A 148 -6.71 0.17 2.30
C LEU A 148 -6.70 1.36 1.33
N ILE A 149 -7.57 2.35 1.59
CA ILE A 149 -7.82 3.45 0.67
C ILE A 149 -7.40 4.78 1.31
N PRO A 150 -6.14 5.23 1.16
CA PRO A 150 -5.75 6.57 1.56
C PRO A 150 -6.48 7.61 0.72
N THR A 151 -7.16 8.54 1.39
CA THR A 151 -8.02 9.54 0.74
C THR A 151 -7.70 10.92 1.31
N GLN A 152 -7.27 11.85 0.45
CA GLN A 152 -6.98 13.22 0.84
C GLN A 152 -8.26 14.03 1.04
N CYS A 153 -8.26 14.96 2.02
CA CYS A 153 -9.39 15.83 2.31
C CYS A 153 -9.54 16.94 1.26
N GLU A 154 -9.96 16.59 0.04
CA GLU A 154 -10.17 17.49 -1.09
C GLU A 154 -11.54 17.30 -1.74
N PHE A 155 -11.99 18.32 -2.47
CA PHE A 155 -13.33 18.36 -3.08
C PHE A 155 -13.67 17.13 -3.93
N PHE A 156 -12.73 16.61 -4.74
CA PHE A 156 -12.96 15.46 -5.61
C PHE A 156 -12.73 14.09 -4.94
N ALA A 157 -12.55 14.05 -3.61
CA ALA A 157 -12.31 12.79 -2.89
C ALA A 157 -13.40 11.73 -3.11
N LEU A 158 -14.66 12.15 -3.08
CA LEU A 158 -15.82 11.25 -3.25
C LEU A 158 -15.93 10.66 -4.64
N GLU A 159 -15.61 11.43 -5.68
CA GLU A 159 -15.66 10.94 -7.05
C GLU A 159 -14.61 9.84 -7.29
N GLY A 160 -13.37 10.08 -6.87
CA GLY A 160 -12.31 9.09 -6.95
C GLY A 160 -12.64 7.82 -6.15
N LEU A 161 -13.21 7.99 -4.95
CA LEU A 161 -13.63 6.87 -4.12
C LEU A 161 -14.74 6.02 -4.80
N ARG A 162 -15.72 6.65 -5.43
CA ARG A 162 -16.80 5.95 -6.17
C ARG A 162 -16.22 5.07 -7.29
N HIS A 163 -15.28 5.59 -8.09
CA HIS A 163 -14.66 4.84 -9.16
C HIS A 163 -13.85 3.66 -8.63
N LEU A 164 -13.12 3.83 -7.53
CA LEU A 164 -12.35 2.77 -6.92
C LEU A 164 -13.27 1.68 -6.34
N LEU A 165 -14.35 2.05 -5.67
CA LEU A 165 -15.33 1.08 -5.13
C LEU A 165 -16.05 0.31 -6.25
N TYR A 166 -16.33 0.95 -7.38
CA TYR A 166 -16.83 0.25 -8.56
C TYR A 166 -15.82 -0.79 -9.07
N THR A 167 -14.53 -0.41 -9.16
CA THR A 167 -13.46 -1.37 -9.53
C THR A 167 -13.36 -2.52 -8.52
N HIS A 168 -13.47 -2.25 -7.23
CA HIS A 168 -13.53 -3.28 -6.19
C HIS A 168 -14.66 -4.30 -6.45
N GLN A 169 -15.88 -3.83 -6.78
CA GLN A 169 -17.00 -4.71 -7.09
C GLN A 169 -16.71 -5.58 -8.34
N LEU A 170 -16.10 -5.01 -9.39
CA LEU A 170 -15.71 -5.75 -10.57
C LEU A 170 -14.66 -6.83 -10.28
N VAL A 171 -13.63 -6.49 -9.49
CA VAL A 171 -12.62 -7.46 -9.08
C VAL A 171 -13.23 -8.58 -8.23
N ARG A 172 -14.10 -8.25 -7.28
CA ARG A 172 -14.81 -9.26 -6.47
C ARG A 172 -15.66 -10.20 -7.32
N SER A 173 -16.33 -9.69 -8.32
CA SER A 173 -17.23 -10.50 -9.14
C SER A 173 -16.51 -11.43 -10.12
N ARG A 174 -15.26 -11.13 -10.50
CA ARG A 174 -14.58 -11.82 -11.60
C ARG A 174 -13.25 -12.49 -11.23
N LEU A 175 -12.48 -11.87 -10.32
CA LEU A 175 -11.08 -12.24 -10.08
C LEU A 175 -10.82 -12.68 -8.63
N ASN A 176 -11.38 -11.96 -7.64
CA ASN A 176 -11.13 -12.21 -6.23
C ASN A 176 -12.40 -12.01 -5.38
N PRO A 177 -13.27 -13.02 -5.25
CA PRO A 177 -14.52 -12.92 -4.50
C PRO A 177 -14.33 -12.60 -3.00
N LYS A 178 -13.15 -12.85 -2.46
CA LYS A 178 -12.81 -12.63 -1.04
C LYS A 178 -12.25 -11.24 -0.74
N LEU A 179 -12.00 -10.39 -1.77
CA LEU A 179 -11.43 -9.06 -1.56
C LEU A 179 -12.31 -8.21 -0.65
N GLY A 180 -11.80 -7.86 0.53
CA GLY A 180 -12.44 -6.96 1.48
C GLY A 180 -12.00 -5.51 1.32
N ILE A 181 -12.55 -4.65 2.20
CA ILE A 181 -12.09 -3.27 2.39
C ILE A 181 -11.60 -3.18 3.82
N ALA A 182 -10.29 -3.00 4.02
CA ALA A 182 -9.68 -2.78 5.33
C ALA A 182 -10.06 -1.40 5.89
N GLY A 183 -10.25 -0.41 5.03
CA GLY A 183 -10.73 0.90 5.44
C GLY A 183 -10.40 2.01 4.47
N ILE A 184 -11.05 3.15 4.71
CA ILE A 184 -10.75 4.44 4.08
C ILE A 184 -10.08 5.28 5.14
N VAL A 185 -8.79 5.59 4.96
CA VAL A 185 -8.02 6.43 5.87
C VAL A 185 -7.89 7.84 5.30
N MET A 186 -8.37 8.84 6.05
CA MET A 186 -8.23 10.24 5.63
C MET A 186 -6.80 10.69 5.85
N THR A 187 -6.16 11.20 4.81
CA THR A 187 -4.76 11.63 4.80
C THR A 187 -4.63 13.13 4.63
N GLN A 188 -3.46 13.67 4.99
CA GLN A 188 -3.14 15.10 4.92
C GLN A 188 -4.22 15.97 5.58
N PHE A 189 -4.84 15.43 6.62
CA PHE A 189 -5.91 16.10 7.36
C PHE A 189 -5.37 17.35 8.07
N ASP A 190 -5.96 18.50 7.79
CA ASP A 190 -5.66 19.75 8.48
C ASP A 190 -6.89 20.19 9.31
N ALA A 191 -6.81 19.96 10.63
CA ALA A 191 -7.90 20.29 11.56
C ALA A 191 -8.26 21.79 11.61
N ARG A 192 -7.41 22.66 11.07
CA ARG A 192 -7.61 24.12 11.04
C ARG A 192 -8.53 24.54 9.89
N THR A 193 -8.77 23.67 8.90
CA THR A 193 -9.55 23.99 7.71
C THR A 193 -10.96 23.42 7.80
N THR A 194 -11.97 24.22 7.48
CA THR A 194 -13.37 23.77 7.38
C THR A 194 -13.52 22.70 6.31
N LEU A 195 -12.79 22.83 5.19
CA LEU A 195 -12.83 21.86 4.09
C LEU A 195 -12.48 20.45 4.55
N SER A 196 -11.44 20.27 5.37
CA SER A 196 -11.06 18.94 5.86
C SER A 196 -12.19 18.27 6.65
N TRP A 197 -12.86 19.05 7.50
CA TRP A 197 -14.00 18.58 8.29
C TRP A 197 -15.22 18.27 7.43
N ASP A 198 -15.50 19.11 6.42
CA ASP A 198 -16.64 18.93 5.52
C ASP A 198 -16.46 17.64 4.68
N VAL A 199 -15.27 17.45 4.11
CA VAL A 199 -14.96 16.24 3.34
C VAL A 199 -15.01 15.00 4.25
N LEU A 200 -14.43 15.02 5.44
CA LEU A 200 -14.50 13.91 6.39
C LEU A 200 -15.95 13.54 6.71
N ARG A 201 -16.79 14.53 7.02
CA ARG A 201 -18.22 14.30 7.33
C ARG A 201 -18.95 13.67 6.14
N GLU A 202 -18.66 14.14 4.93
CA GLU A 202 -19.33 13.63 3.73
C GLU A 202 -18.87 12.20 3.38
N VAL A 203 -17.57 11.90 3.52
CA VAL A 203 -17.06 10.53 3.33
C VAL A 203 -17.63 9.58 4.39
N ARG A 204 -17.67 9.99 5.67
CA ARG A 204 -18.30 9.19 6.74
C ARG A 204 -19.79 8.97 6.51
N ARG A 205 -20.52 9.97 6.03
CA ARG A 205 -21.94 9.85 5.71
C ARG A 205 -22.20 8.87 4.57
N SER A 206 -21.36 8.91 3.55
CA SER A 206 -21.51 8.09 2.33
C SER A 206 -21.01 6.64 2.54
N HIS A 207 -20.02 6.43 3.39
CA HIS A 207 -19.35 5.13 3.60
C HIS A 207 -19.11 4.84 5.09
N PRO A 208 -20.15 4.85 5.94
CA PRO A 208 -19.99 4.79 7.40
C PRO A 208 -19.30 3.52 7.90
N ALA A 209 -19.45 2.41 7.19
CA ALA A 209 -18.85 1.12 7.57
C ALA A 209 -17.36 0.97 7.23
N HIS A 210 -16.80 1.92 6.47
CA HIS A 210 -15.44 1.76 5.94
C HIS A 210 -14.48 2.88 6.34
N VAL A 211 -14.98 4.01 6.84
CA VAL A 211 -14.11 5.13 7.23
C VAL A 211 -13.48 4.88 8.58
N LEU A 212 -12.16 4.83 8.59
CA LEU A 212 -11.40 4.65 9.83
C LEU A 212 -11.49 5.88 10.73
N GLU A 213 -11.38 5.64 12.04
CA GLU A 213 -11.35 6.74 13.02
C GLU A 213 -10.00 7.48 12.98
N THR A 214 -8.93 6.76 12.66
CA THR A 214 -7.59 7.32 12.53
C THR A 214 -7.50 8.29 11.36
N LEU A 215 -7.04 9.52 11.64
CA LEU A 215 -6.76 10.55 10.66
C LEU A 215 -5.25 10.77 10.56
N ILE A 216 -4.69 10.70 9.34
CA ILE A 216 -3.28 11.01 9.11
C ILE A 216 -3.14 12.52 8.91
N PRO A 217 -2.48 13.25 9.84
CA PRO A 217 -2.40 14.68 9.76
C PRO A 217 -1.45 15.16 8.67
N ARG A 218 -1.67 16.36 8.16
CA ARG A 218 -0.64 17.06 7.40
C ARG A 218 0.53 17.38 8.34
N ASN A 219 1.69 16.76 8.06
CA ASN A 219 2.87 16.84 8.93
C ASN A 219 4.13 16.86 8.08
N VAL A 220 4.97 17.86 8.26
CA VAL A 220 6.23 18.05 7.53
C VAL A 220 7.17 16.85 7.72
N ARG A 221 7.23 16.25 8.93
CA ARG A 221 8.09 15.09 9.21
C ARG A 221 7.76 13.88 8.34
N ILE A 222 6.47 13.67 8.02
CA ILE A 222 6.04 12.61 7.08
C ILE A 222 6.65 12.85 5.68
N SER A 223 6.72 14.10 5.25
CA SER A 223 7.24 14.46 3.92
C SER A 223 8.78 14.46 3.86
N GLU A 224 9.44 14.74 4.98
CA GLU A 224 10.91 14.77 5.08
C GLU A 224 11.51 13.36 5.19
N ALA A 225 10.89 12.45 5.94
CA ALA A 225 11.40 11.13 6.25
C ALA A 225 11.90 10.33 5.02
N PRO A 226 11.18 10.30 3.86
CA PRO A 226 11.64 9.59 2.67
C PRO A 226 12.94 10.15 2.09
N SER A 227 13.23 11.46 2.23
CA SER A 227 14.50 12.04 1.76
C SER A 227 15.71 11.55 2.58
N HIS A 228 15.46 10.96 3.73
CA HIS A 228 16.45 10.32 4.59
C HIS A 228 16.44 8.78 4.49
N GLY A 229 15.62 8.23 3.57
CA GLY A 229 15.47 6.77 3.41
C GLY A 229 14.83 6.08 4.62
N GLN A 230 13.96 6.78 5.35
CA GLN A 230 13.38 6.34 6.61
C GLN A 230 11.86 6.44 6.63
N SER A 231 11.21 5.57 7.42
CA SER A 231 9.83 5.78 7.82
C SER A 231 9.74 6.99 8.77
N VAL A 232 8.57 7.63 8.88
CA VAL A 232 8.37 8.72 9.84
C VAL A 232 8.56 8.24 11.29
N ILE A 233 8.31 6.96 11.56
CA ILE A 233 8.49 6.33 12.87
C ILE A 233 9.95 6.27 13.27
N GLN A 234 10.86 6.05 12.31
CA GLN A 234 12.31 6.10 12.53
C GLN A 234 12.85 7.53 12.55
N TYR A 235 12.37 8.36 11.63
CA TYR A 235 12.86 9.74 11.44
C TYR A 235 12.51 10.67 12.60
N ASP A 236 11.25 10.65 13.05
CA ASP A 236 10.77 11.42 14.21
C ASP A 236 9.68 10.61 14.94
N PRO A 237 10.09 9.69 15.85
CA PRO A 237 9.18 8.75 16.51
C PRO A 237 8.13 9.43 17.40
N THR A 238 8.33 10.70 17.77
CA THR A 238 7.46 11.45 18.66
C THR A 238 6.50 12.39 17.94
N CYS A 239 6.65 12.58 16.64
CA CYS A 239 5.78 13.48 15.89
C CYS A 239 4.35 12.94 15.76
N ARG A 240 3.41 13.85 15.48
CA ARG A 240 2.00 13.49 15.28
C ARG A 240 1.78 12.52 14.12
N GLY A 241 2.64 12.54 13.10
CA GLY A 241 2.59 11.62 11.97
C GLY A 241 2.90 10.19 12.39
N ALA A 242 3.97 9.99 13.18
CA ALA A 242 4.34 8.67 13.70
C ALA A 242 3.24 8.13 14.63
N ALA A 243 2.70 8.96 15.52
CA ALA A 243 1.59 8.58 16.39
C ALA A 243 0.35 8.14 15.60
N ALA A 244 0.02 8.86 14.50
CA ALA A 244 -1.13 8.53 13.66
C ALA A 244 -0.95 7.18 12.93
N TYR A 245 0.24 6.87 12.41
CA TYR A 245 0.47 5.57 11.76
C TYR A 245 0.48 4.39 12.75
N ARG A 246 0.95 4.59 13.99
CA ARG A 246 0.79 3.59 15.06
C ARG A 246 -0.68 3.36 15.40
N ALA A 247 -1.48 4.43 15.48
CA ALA A 247 -2.93 4.32 15.69
C ALA A 247 -3.60 3.58 14.53
N LEU A 248 -3.23 3.88 13.28
CA LEU A 248 -3.74 3.17 12.09
C LEU A 248 -3.42 1.67 12.14
N ALA A 249 -2.18 1.31 12.48
CA ALA A 249 -1.78 -0.09 12.58
C ALA A 249 -2.60 -0.83 13.65
N LYS A 250 -2.80 -0.20 14.81
CA LYS A 250 -3.62 -0.76 15.89
C LYS A 250 -5.07 -0.94 15.47
N GLU A 251 -5.69 0.09 14.87
CA GLU A 251 -7.08 0.06 14.40
C GLU A 251 -7.32 -1.05 13.38
N LEU A 252 -6.36 -1.29 12.46
CA LEU A 252 -6.47 -2.36 11.46
C LEU A 252 -6.30 -3.77 12.04
N LEU A 253 -5.62 -3.93 13.18
CA LEU A 253 -5.47 -5.22 13.86
C LEU A 253 -6.68 -5.58 14.75
N GLU A 254 -7.49 -4.57 15.13
CA GLU A 254 -8.68 -4.75 15.97
C GLU A 254 -9.95 -5.07 15.16
N GLN A 255 -9.89 -5.10 13.82
CA GLN A 255 -11.00 -5.44 12.92
C GLN A 255 -11.09 -6.95 12.69
#